data_fddf167d10ed865e4c8715729326cc8f
#
_entry.id   fddf167d10ed865e4c8715729326cc8f
#
_cell.length_a   1.000
_cell.length_b   1.000
_cell.length_c   1.000
_cell.angle_alpha   90.00
_cell.angle_beta   90.00
_cell.angle_gamma   90.00
#
_symmetry.space_group_name_H-M   'P 1'
#
loop_
_entity.id
_entity.type
_entity.pdbx_description
1 polymer ?
#
loop_
_entity_poly.entity_id
_entity_poly.type
_entity_poly.pdbx_seq_one_letter_code
_entity_poly.pdbx_strand_id
1 'polypeptide(L)'
;MASRTVSGSDNPTRSRWGLVIAAVLVQLALGAVYAWSVFNKPLQDQFHWSKAQVVLPFEVAVGTIFIGSIIGGRVQDRVGPRPVALGGGVLYALGMMLASLVSSRSQLWLLVLGYGVLGGIGLGAAYITPIAMLAKWFPDKRGLITGVAVAGFGFGAVITAPVAKWLLATLPRKTEVFLPLGLAYLVAILLGASFFRDPPPGYRVPGFVPPTTGRAAAGSRAYTLNEALRTPQWYELTAILALSVACGIAFISQAADAAQSIAHVSAGTAATLVGVLGLFNAGGRVFWAWLSDRIGRMTAFVDMLVLQALCFLALPHARSLVLFFVLGALVYLAYGGAFGTMPATAADYFGTSHAGAVYGAMIVAWSIGGVIGPTVTALLYERTHSYTLPFTVLAIVALVAVALPVVTRMPSEPAPYRTGATPVARH
;
A
#
# COMPACT_ATOMS: atom_id res chain seq x y z
N MET A 1 8.84 14.40 -51.78
CA MET A 1 8.37 13.76 -50.52
C MET A 1 8.58 14.78 -49.41
N ALA A 2 7.51 15.41 -48.97
CA ALA A 2 7.57 16.47 -47.95
C ALA A 2 7.66 15.89 -46.58
N SER A 3 8.70 16.25 -45.83
CA SER A 3 8.85 15.93 -44.39
C SER A 3 7.76 16.67 -43.62
N ARG A 4 6.80 15.95 -43.07
CA ARG A 4 5.87 16.49 -42.07
C ARG A 4 6.66 16.80 -40.80
N THR A 5 6.98 18.07 -40.60
CA THR A 5 7.39 18.60 -39.31
C THR A 5 6.21 18.45 -38.34
N VAL A 6 6.35 17.54 -37.37
CA VAL A 6 5.44 17.45 -36.21
C VAL A 6 5.72 18.66 -35.33
N SER A 7 4.99 19.75 -35.56
CA SER A 7 4.94 20.90 -34.66
C SER A 7 3.93 20.56 -33.56
N GLY A 8 4.43 20.20 -32.40
CA GLY A 8 3.64 20.03 -31.19
C GLY A 8 4.58 20.04 -30.01
N SER A 9 4.86 21.24 -29.48
CA SER A 9 5.69 21.45 -28.28
C SER A 9 4.98 20.99 -27.01
N ASP A 10 4.57 19.73 -26.96
CA ASP A 10 4.26 19.08 -25.70
C ASP A 10 5.58 18.75 -25.00
N ASN A 11 6.01 19.67 -24.14
CA ASN A 11 7.18 19.45 -23.30
C ASN A 11 6.92 18.20 -22.44
N PRO A 12 7.55 17.04 -22.73
CA PRO A 12 7.22 15.77 -22.09
C PRO A 12 7.42 15.83 -20.58
N THR A 13 8.21 16.80 -20.10
CA THR A 13 8.44 17.00 -18.67
C THR A 13 7.25 17.66 -17.94
N ARG A 14 6.47 18.53 -18.60
CA ARG A 14 5.23 19.07 -18.03
C ARG A 14 4.11 18.03 -17.95
N SER A 15 4.03 17.14 -18.92
CA SER A 15 3.00 16.10 -19.01
C SER A 15 3.13 15.02 -17.93
N ARG A 16 4.34 14.68 -17.42
CA ARG A 16 4.52 13.61 -16.43
C ARG A 16 3.95 13.95 -15.03
N TRP A 17 3.95 15.23 -14.62
CA TRP A 17 3.39 15.65 -13.33
C TRP A 17 1.85 15.52 -13.28
N GLY A 18 1.19 15.67 -14.42
CA GLY A 18 -0.25 15.39 -14.53
C GLY A 18 -0.60 13.93 -14.19
N LEU A 19 0.30 13.00 -14.53
CA LEU A 19 0.14 11.58 -14.16
C LEU A 19 0.23 11.34 -12.64
N VAL A 20 1.04 12.14 -11.93
CA VAL A 20 1.12 12.07 -10.47
C VAL A 20 -0.20 12.49 -9.84
N ILE A 21 -0.80 13.59 -10.30
CA ILE A 21 -2.10 14.06 -9.82
C ILE A 21 -3.18 13.00 -10.10
N ALA A 22 -3.21 12.46 -11.31
CA ALA A 22 -4.13 11.39 -11.69
C ALA A 22 -3.94 10.13 -10.83
N ALA A 23 -2.70 9.75 -10.54
CA ALA A 23 -2.37 8.63 -9.67
C ALA A 23 -2.84 8.86 -8.23
N VAL A 24 -2.61 10.05 -7.67
CA VAL A 24 -3.07 10.43 -6.33
C VAL A 24 -4.60 10.37 -6.25
N LEU A 25 -5.31 10.85 -7.27
CA LEU A 25 -6.78 10.79 -7.31
C LEU A 25 -7.30 9.33 -7.23
N VAL A 26 -6.71 8.44 -8.03
CA VAL A 26 -7.04 7.00 -7.98
C VAL A 26 -6.72 6.42 -6.60
N GLN A 27 -5.56 6.71 -6.07
CA GLN A 27 -5.12 6.19 -4.77
C GLN A 27 -5.98 6.71 -3.61
N LEU A 28 -6.46 7.97 -3.65
CA LEU A 28 -7.39 8.52 -2.67
C LEU A 28 -8.70 7.72 -2.64
N ALA A 29 -9.26 7.39 -3.80
CA ALA A 29 -10.49 6.60 -3.89
C ALA A 29 -10.29 5.18 -3.33
N LEU A 30 -9.17 4.54 -3.64
CA LEU A 30 -8.85 3.19 -3.16
C LEU A 30 -8.53 3.18 -1.66
N GLY A 31 -7.90 4.23 -1.14
CA GLY A 31 -7.55 4.39 0.28
C GLY A 31 -8.75 4.52 1.22
N ALA A 32 -9.95 4.69 0.67
CA ALA A 32 -11.22 4.63 1.40
C ALA A 32 -11.39 3.36 2.24
N VAL A 33 -10.73 2.27 1.89
CA VAL A 33 -10.75 1.01 2.64
C VAL A 33 -10.35 1.18 4.11
N TYR A 34 -9.47 2.14 4.42
CA TYR A 34 -9.07 2.43 5.79
C TYR A 34 -10.15 3.13 6.63
N ALA A 35 -11.23 3.62 6.00
CA ALA A 35 -12.38 4.19 6.72
C ALA A 35 -13.34 3.12 7.25
N TRP A 36 -13.07 1.82 7.07
CA TRP A 36 -13.97 0.72 7.44
C TRP A 36 -14.50 0.82 8.87
N SER A 37 -13.68 1.22 9.81
CA SER A 37 -14.08 1.36 11.23
C SER A 37 -15.30 2.25 11.46
N VAL A 38 -15.59 3.20 10.54
CA VAL A 38 -16.77 4.08 10.61
C VAL A 38 -18.07 3.30 10.46
N PHE A 39 -18.05 2.17 9.76
CA PHE A 39 -19.22 1.32 9.51
C PHE A 39 -19.49 0.30 10.62
N ASN A 40 -18.50 -0.02 11.45
CA ASN A 40 -18.60 -1.10 12.44
C ASN A 40 -19.83 -0.95 13.35
N LYS A 41 -19.93 0.15 14.09
CA LYS A 41 -21.03 0.36 15.05
C LYS A 41 -22.39 0.47 14.36
N PRO A 42 -22.58 1.28 13.28
CA PRO A 42 -23.84 1.34 12.56
C PRO A 42 -24.34 -0.01 12.01
N LEU A 43 -23.43 -0.85 11.51
CA LEU A 43 -23.80 -2.19 11.01
C LEU A 43 -24.13 -3.17 12.14
N GLN A 44 -23.41 -3.09 13.28
CA GLN A 44 -23.74 -3.87 14.48
C GLN A 44 -25.15 -3.54 14.97
N ASP A 45 -25.45 -2.26 15.10
CA ASP A 45 -26.74 -1.79 15.62
C ASP A 45 -27.90 -2.16 14.70
N GLN A 46 -27.71 -2.09 13.37
CA GLN A 46 -28.77 -2.39 12.40
C GLN A 46 -29.01 -3.90 12.22
N PHE A 47 -27.96 -4.72 12.16
CA PHE A 47 -28.07 -6.14 11.81
C PHE A 47 -27.84 -7.07 12.99
N HIS A 48 -27.52 -6.53 14.16
CA HIS A 48 -27.15 -7.31 15.37
C HIS A 48 -26.00 -8.30 15.10
N TRP A 49 -25.04 -7.89 14.25
CA TRP A 49 -23.83 -8.66 13.99
C TRP A 49 -22.83 -8.52 15.14
N SER A 50 -22.07 -9.57 15.41
CA SER A 50 -20.96 -9.51 16.35
C SER A 50 -19.83 -8.63 15.85
N LYS A 51 -18.91 -8.21 16.73
CA LYS A 51 -17.69 -7.48 16.34
C LYS A 51 -16.90 -8.21 15.24
N ALA A 52 -16.70 -9.52 15.38
CA ALA A 52 -15.99 -10.34 14.40
C ALA A 52 -16.71 -10.36 13.04
N GLN A 53 -18.03 -10.51 13.06
CA GLN A 53 -18.82 -10.51 11.81
C GLN A 53 -18.73 -9.20 11.05
N VAL A 54 -18.70 -8.05 11.73
CA VAL A 54 -18.64 -6.74 11.09
C VAL A 54 -17.25 -6.42 10.54
N VAL A 55 -16.20 -6.93 11.15
CA VAL A 55 -14.81 -6.72 10.68
C VAL A 55 -14.47 -7.65 9.52
N LEU A 56 -15.11 -8.81 9.42
CA LEU A 56 -14.82 -9.85 8.42
C LEU A 56 -14.78 -9.32 6.95
N PRO A 57 -15.71 -8.47 6.46
CA PRO A 57 -15.61 -7.94 5.10
C PRO A 57 -14.33 -7.15 4.82
N PHE A 58 -13.85 -6.39 5.81
CA PHE A 58 -12.58 -5.67 5.73
C PHE A 58 -11.38 -6.63 5.72
N GLU A 59 -11.37 -7.61 6.62
CA GLU A 59 -10.30 -8.62 6.68
C GLU A 59 -10.20 -9.40 5.36
N VAL A 60 -11.35 -9.79 4.79
CA VAL A 60 -11.38 -10.46 3.48
C VAL A 60 -10.91 -9.52 2.37
N ALA A 61 -11.26 -8.22 2.41
CA ALA A 61 -10.75 -7.25 1.43
C ALA A 61 -9.23 -7.15 1.48
N VAL A 62 -8.64 -7.00 2.68
CA VAL A 62 -7.18 -6.99 2.87
C VAL A 62 -6.57 -8.34 2.47
N GLY A 63 -7.26 -9.44 2.78
CA GLY A 63 -6.83 -10.79 2.41
C GLY A 63 -6.83 -11.05 0.91
N THR A 64 -7.69 -10.41 0.12
CA THR A 64 -7.83 -10.63 -1.33
C THR A 64 -7.10 -9.60 -2.20
N ILE A 65 -6.65 -8.48 -1.60
CA ILE A 65 -5.94 -7.40 -2.31
C ILE A 65 -4.69 -7.92 -3.05
N PHE A 66 -3.95 -8.88 -2.48
CA PHE A 66 -2.76 -9.43 -3.12
C PHE A 66 -3.09 -10.21 -4.39
N ILE A 67 -4.25 -10.90 -4.43
CA ILE A 67 -4.72 -11.63 -5.61
C ILE A 67 -4.93 -10.63 -6.76
N GLY A 68 -5.67 -9.55 -6.48
CA GLY A 68 -5.89 -8.45 -7.43
C GLY A 68 -4.59 -7.80 -7.88
N SER A 69 -3.65 -7.56 -6.96
CA SER A 69 -2.35 -6.95 -7.27
C SER A 69 -1.47 -7.85 -8.14
N ILE A 70 -1.44 -9.16 -7.92
CA ILE A 70 -0.68 -10.12 -8.75
C ILE A 70 -1.27 -10.18 -10.15
N ILE A 71 -2.60 -10.34 -10.26
CA ILE A 71 -3.28 -10.42 -11.56
C ILE A 71 -3.14 -9.09 -12.29
N GLY A 72 -3.50 -7.99 -11.62
CA GLY A 72 -3.43 -6.64 -12.17
C GLY A 72 -2.02 -6.26 -12.62
N GLY A 73 -0.99 -6.56 -11.82
CA GLY A 73 0.40 -6.31 -12.16
C GLY A 73 0.85 -7.07 -13.42
N ARG A 74 0.53 -8.37 -13.52
CA ARG A 74 0.85 -9.19 -14.71
C ARG A 74 0.11 -8.71 -15.96
N VAL A 75 -1.15 -8.36 -15.83
CA VAL A 75 -1.94 -7.83 -16.95
C VAL A 75 -1.43 -6.46 -17.38
N GLN A 76 -1.13 -5.57 -16.42
CA GLN A 76 -0.56 -4.24 -16.69
C GLN A 76 0.75 -4.30 -17.48
N ASP A 77 1.64 -5.22 -17.13
CA ASP A 77 2.93 -5.37 -17.80
C ASP A 77 2.77 -5.78 -19.29
N ARG A 78 1.59 -6.32 -19.68
CA ARG A 78 1.27 -6.74 -21.06
C ARG A 78 0.45 -5.70 -21.83
N VAL A 79 -0.60 -5.16 -21.19
CA VAL A 79 -1.60 -4.29 -21.87
C VAL A 79 -1.51 -2.82 -21.46
N GLY A 80 -0.60 -2.49 -20.54
CA GLY A 80 -0.41 -1.14 -20.02
C GLY A 80 -1.31 -0.81 -18.82
N PRO A 81 -1.10 0.38 -18.21
CA PRO A 81 -1.71 0.73 -16.93
C PRO A 81 -3.21 1.06 -17.02
N ARG A 82 -3.64 1.72 -18.11
CA ARG A 82 -5.00 2.25 -18.23
C ARG A 82 -6.10 1.18 -18.16
N PRO A 83 -6.07 0.08 -18.95
CA PRO A 83 -7.12 -0.93 -18.92
C PRO A 83 -7.24 -1.60 -17.56
N VAL A 84 -6.11 -1.83 -16.89
CA VAL A 84 -6.07 -2.52 -15.59
C VAL A 84 -6.65 -1.63 -14.48
N ALA A 85 -6.28 -0.34 -14.45
CA ALA A 85 -6.83 0.60 -13.48
C ALA A 85 -8.35 0.77 -13.66
N LEU A 86 -8.82 0.89 -14.91
CA LEU A 86 -10.24 0.98 -15.23
C LEU A 86 -10.99 -0.29 -14.82
N GLY A 87 -10.50 -1.47 -15.21
CA GLY A 87 -11.11 -2.75 -14.86
C GLY A 87 -11.13 -3.01 -13.36
N GLY A 88 -10.03 -2.73 -12.67
CA GLY A 88 -9.94 -2.83 -11.22
C GLY A 88 -10.91 -1.87 -10.51
N GLY A 89 -11.00 -0.62 -11.00
CA GLY A 89 -11.94 0.38 -10.47
C GLY A 89 -13.41 -0.01 -10.66
N VAL A 90 -13.75 -0.55 -11.83
CA VAL A 90 -15.11 -1.10 -12.09
C VAL A 90 -15.41 -2.25 -11.14
N LEU A 91 -14.48 -3.20 -10.97
CA LEU A 91 -14.68 -4.34 -10.08
C LEU A 91 -14.81 -3.89 -8.61
N TYR A 92 -14.02 -2.90 -8.18
CA TYR A 92 -14.13 -2.30 -6.84
C TYR A 92 -15.51 -1.67 -6.61
N ALA A 93 -15.97 -0.87 -7.56
CA ALA A 93 -17.29 -0.22 -7.49
C ALA A 93 -18.43 -1.23 -7.52
N LEU A 94 -18.38 -2.24 -8.37
CA LEU A 94 -19.36 -3.33 -8.41
C LEU A 94 -19.43 -4.08 -7.07
N GLY A 95 -18.27 -4.32 -6.45
CA GLY A 95 -18.21 -4.91 -5.12
C GLY A 95 -18.93 -4.06 -4.07
N MET A 96 -18.75 -2.74 -4.09
CA MET A 96 -19.45 -1.80 -3.20
C MET A 96 -20.96 -1.73 -3.52
N MET A 97 -21.34 -1.69 -4.79
CA MET A 97 -22.73 -1.72 -5.19
C MET A 97 -23.43 -3.00 -4.70
N LEU A 98 -22.76 -4.16 -4.82
CA LEU A 98 -23.27 -5.42 -4.30
C LEU A 98 -23.42 -5.38 -2.77
N ALA A 99 -22.45 -4.81 -2.05
CA ALA A 99 -22.52 -4.60 -0.62
C ALA A 99 -23.69 -3.71 -0.18
N SER A 100 -24.11 -2.75 -1.02
CA SER A 100 -25.25 -1.87 -0.74
C SER A 100 -26.60 -2.59 -0.74
N LEU A 101 -26.70 -3.75 -1.39
CA LEU A 101 -27.93 -4.54 -1.50
C LEU A 101 -28.26 -5.32 -0.22
N VAL A 102 -27.33 -5.40 0.72
CA VAL A 102 -27.53 -6.11 1.99
C VAL A 102 -28.67 -5.46 2.77
N SER A 103 -29.72 -6.22 3.05
CA SER A 103 -30.94 -5.75 3.72
C SER A 103 -31.31 -6.57 4.97
N SER A 104 -30.70 -7.72 5.17
CA SER A 104 -31.01 -8.60 6.29
C SER A 104 -29.75 -9.17 6.97
N ARG A 105 -29.92 -9.61 8.22
CA ARG A 105 -28.85 -10.21 9.02
C ARG A 105 -28.22 -11.46 8.35
N SER A 106 -29.01 -12.25 7.64
CA SER A 106 -28.55 -13.47 6.96
C SER A 106 -27.65 -13.21 5.75
N GLN A 107 -27.59 -11.95 5.26
CA GLN A 107 -26.84 -11.57 4.06
C GLN A 107 -25.40 -11.07 4.35
N LEU A 108 -24.83 -11.40 5.50
CA LEU A 108 -23.41 -11.09 5.77
C LEU A 108 -22.48 -11.61 4.66
N TRP A 109 -22.79 -12.81 4.12
CA TRP A 109 -22.04 -13.38 3.01
C TRP A 109 -22.01 -12.48 1.77
N LEU A 110 -23.11 -11.74 1.50
CA LEU A 110 -23.18 -10.80 0.38
C LEU A 110 -22.28 -9.58 0.60
N LEU A 111 -22.20 -9.08 1.84
CA LEU A 111 -21.28 -8.01 2.21
C LEU A 111 -19.81 -8.47 2.08
N VAL A 112 -19.52 -9.70 2.53
CA VAL A 112 -18.18 -10.31 2.41
C VAL A 112 -17.82 -10.53 0.94
N LEU A 113 -18.74 -11.05 0.13
CA LEU A 113 -18.51 -11.27 -1.30
C LEU A 113 -18.33 -9.92 -2.04
N GLY A 114 -19.21 -8.95 -1.79
CA GLY A 114 -19.18 -7.66 -2.48
C GLY A 114 -17.97 -6.83 -2.05
N TYR A 115 -17.95 -6.37 -0.82
CA TYR A 115 -16.89 -5.51 -0.32
C TYR A 115 -15.55 -6.25 -0.16
N GLY A 116 -15.60 -7.46 0.42
CA GLY A 116 -14.41 -8.24 0.74
C GLY A 116 -13.75 -8.82 -0.51
N VAL A 117 -14.45 -9.71 -1.24
CA VAL A 117 -13.82 -10.44 -2.34
C VAL A 117 -13.71 -9.59 -3.60
N LEU A 118 -14.84 -9.14 -4.16
CA LEU A 118 -14.84 -8.36 -5.39
C LEU A 118 -14.17 -7.00 -5.20
N GLY A 119 -14.51 -6.32 -4.10
CA GLY A 119 -13.91 -5.05 -3.72
C GLY A 119 -12.41 -5.16 -3.51
N GLY A 120 -11.94 -6.16 -2.74
CA GLY A 120 -10.53 -6.38 -2.47
C GLY A 120 -9.69 -6.74 -3.71
N ILE A 121 -10.21 -7.61 -4.59
CA ILE A 121 -9.54 -7.94 -5.86
C ILE A 121 -9.48 -6.71 -6.77
N GLY A 122 -10.59 -5.97 -6.92
CA GLY A 122 -10.65 -4.75 -7.72
C GLY A 122 -9.70 -3.67 -7.20
N LEU A 123 -9.69 -3.48 -5.87
CA LEU A 123 -8.78 -2.57 -5.18
C LEU A 123 -7.33 -2.94 -5.44
N GLY A 124 -6.95 -4.22 -5.31
CA GLY A 124 -5.59 -4.68 -5.55
C GLY A 124 -5.12 -4.44 -6.98
N ALA A 125 -5.96 -4.74 -7.97
CA ALA A 125 -5.64 -4.52 -9.37
C ALA A 125 -5.45 -3.03 -9.71
N ALA A 126 -6.32 -2.15 -9.17
CA ALA A 126 -6.20 -0.72 -9.40
C ALA A 126 -5.06 -0.08 -8.59
N TYR A 127 -4.74 -0.59 -7.39
CA TYR A 127 -3.72 -0.06 -6.49
C TYR A 127 -2.31 -0.13 -7.08
N ILE A 128 -1.94 -1.29 -7.65
CA ILE A 128 -0.59 -1.49 -8.17
C ILE A 128 -0.29 -0.64 -9.40
N THR A 129 -1.33 -0.30 -10.15
CA THR A 129 -1.23 0.29 -11.48
C THR A 129 -0.53 1.65 -11.51
N PRO A 130 -0.95 2.68 -10.74
CA PRO A 130 -0.28 3.97 -10.75
C PRO A 130 1.15 3.91 -10.20
N ILE A 131 1.42 3.01 -9.27
CA ILE A 131 2.73 2.85 -8.65
C ILE A 131 3.75 2.35 -9.68
N ALA A 132 3.43 1.26 -10.38
CA ALA A 132 4.30 0.69 -11.40
C ALA A 132 4.46 1.63 -12.61
N MET A 133 3.40 2.33 -13.02
CA MET A 133 3.45 3.34 -14.07
C MET A 133 4.40 4.49 -13.71
N LEU A 134 4.24 5.08 -12.53
CA LEU A 134 5.04 6.23 -12.11
C LEU A 134 6.51 5.88 -11.90
N ALA A 135 6.84 4.65 -11.48
CA ALA A 135 8.21 4.18 -11.38
C ALA A 135 8.94 4.18 -12.73
N LYS A 136 8.21 4.00 -13.85
CA LYS A 136 8.74 4.09 -15.22
C LYS A 136 8.92 5.54 -15.69
N TRP A 137 8.00 6.45 -15.30
CA TRP A 137 8.03 7.86 -15.69
C TRP A 137 9.05 8.70 -14.93
N PHE A 138 9.40 8.31 -13.71
CA PHE A 138 10.27 9.09 -12.80
C PHE A 138 11.48 8.28 -12.33
N PRO A 139 12.37 7.84 -13.22
CA PRO A 139 13.59 7.15 -12.83
C PRO A 139 14.53 8.03 -11.99
N ASP A 140 14.42 9.37 -12.14
CA ASP A 140 15.18 10.41 -11.46
C ASP A 140 14.74 10.66 -10.00
N LYS A 141 13.47 10.36 -9.66
CA LYS A 141 12.85 10.63 -8.34
C LYS A 141 11.93 9.49 -7.92
N ARG A 142 12.37 8.26 -8.17
CA ARG A 142 11.52 7.06 -8.06
C ARG A 142 10.89 6.91 -6.68
N GLY A 143 11.70 7.02 -5.61
CA GLY A 143 11.22 6.92 -4.24
C GLY A 143 10.19 8.00 -3.91
N LEU A 144 10.55 9.27 -4.08
CA LEU A 144 9.65 10.39 -3.80
C LEU A 144 8.30 10.22 -4.51
N ILE A 145 8.31 9.92 -5.80
CA ILE A 145 7.08 9.90 -6.61
C ILE A 145 6.20 8.69 -6.31
N THR A 146 6.79 7.51 -6.09
CA THR A 146 6.02 6.34 -5.63
C THR A 146 5.48 6.58 -4.21
N GLY A 147 6.25 7.22 -3.34
CA GLY A 147 5.81 7.65 -2.02
C GLY A 147 4.61 8.60 -2.07
N VAL A 148 4.63 9.61 -2.93
CA VAL A 148 3.51 10.55 -3.15
C VAL A 148 2.26 9.82 -3.64
N ALA A 149 2.41 8.91 -4.62
CA ALA A 149 1.30 8.11 -5.11
C ALA A 149 0.66 7.29 -3.98
N VAL A 150 1.49 6.54 -3.25
CA VAL A 150 1.01 5.68 -2.16
C VAL A 150 0.49 6.50 -0.97
N ALA A 151 0.98 7.72 -0.74
CA ALA A 151 0.43 8.63 0.28
C ALA A 151 -1.04 9.00 -0.01
N GLY A 152 -1.43 9.15 -1.28
CA GLY A 152 -2.83 9.32 -1.66
C GLY A 152 -3.73 8.23 -1.07
N PHE A 153 -3.28 6.98 -1.13
CA PHE A 153 -3.99 5.86 -0.50
C PHE A 153 -4.11 6.03 1.03
N GLY A 154 -3.06 6.51 1.69
CA GLY A 154 -3.09 6.80 3.14
C GLY A 154 -4.09 7.90 3.53
N PHE A 155 -4.28 8.90 2.66
CA PHE A 155 -5.23 10.01 2.89
C PHE A 155 -6.68 9.67 2.55
N GLY A 156 -6.96 8.57 1.86
CA GLY A 156 -8.31 8.21 1.41
C GLY A 156 -9.33 8.16 2.54
N ALA A 157 -8.96 7.61 3.69
CA ALA A 157 -9.84 7.56 4.86
C ALA A 157 -10.17 8.94 5.43
N VAL A 158 -9.26 9.90 5.34
CA VAL A 158 -9.47 11.27 5.86
C VAL A 158 -10.63 11.95 5.14
N ILE A 159 -10.77 11.70 3.85
CA ILE A 159 -11.88 12.21 3.03
C ILE A 159 -13.13 11.34 3.21
N THR A 160 -12.95 10.02 3.16
CA THR A 160 -14.08 9.08 3.19
C THR A 160 -14.80 9.06 4.53
N ALA A 161 -14.09 9.12 5.65
CA ALA A 161 -14.71 8.95 6.96
C ALA A 161 -15.78 10.02 7.30
N PRO A 162 -15.56 11.33 7.09
CA PRO A 162 -16.60 12.33 7.32
C PRO A 162 -17.77 12.20 6.33
N VAL A 163 -17.52 11.89 5.06
CA VAL A 163 -18.56 11.67 4.05
C VAL A 163 -19.41 10.45 4.41
N ALA A 164 -18.76 9.34 4.81
CA ALA A 164 -19.45 8.13 5.23
C ALA A 164 -20.31 8.37 6.49
N LYS A 165 -19.80 9.11 7.48
CA LYS A 165 -20.58 9.49 8.67
C LYS A 165 -21.83 10.28 8.30
N TRP A 166 -21.70 11.25 7.41
CA TRP A 166 -22.82 12.05 6.94
C TRP A 166 -23.87 11.17 6.20
N LEU A 167 -23.44 10.30 5.30
CA LEU A 167 -24.31 9.36 4.59
C LEU A 167 -25.00 8.39 5.57
N LEU A 168 -24.27 7.84 6.55
CA LEU A 168 -24.83 6.97 7.57
C LEU A 168 -25.87 7.66 8.45
N ALA A 169 -25.79 8.97 8.64
CA ALA A 169 -26.78 9.75 9.38
C ALA A 169 -28.05 10.03 8.53
N THR A 170 -27.91 10.13 7.21
CA THR A 170 -29.00 10.53 6.31
C THR A 170 -29.73 9.35 5.67
N LEU A 171 -29.03 8.21 5.44
CA LEU A 171 -29.61 7.06 4.77
C LEU A 171 -30.33 6.13 5.77
N PRO A 172 -31.51 5.62 5.40
CA PRO A 172 -32.32 4.77 6.27
C PRO A 172 -31.64 3.43 6.56
N ARG A 173 -31.05 2.80 5.55
CA ARG A 173 -30.30 1.55 5.69
C ARG A 173 -28.81 1.81 5.59
N LYS A 174 -28.04 1.36 6.59
CA LYS A 174 -26.61 1.69 6.73
C LYS A 174 -25.74 1.10 5.63
N THR A 175 -26.17 0.02 4.99
CA THR A 175 -25.49 -0.56 3.81
C THR A 175 -25.68 0.25 2.53
N GLU A 176 -26.75 1.06 2.42
CA GLU A 176 -26.97 1.94 1.26
C GLU A 176 -25.82 2.94 1.04
N VAL A 177 -25.08 3.25 2.08
CA VAL A 177 -23.88 4.12 2.00
C VAL A 177 -22.85 3.64 0.97
N PHE A 178 -22.78 2.33 0.74
CA PHE A 178 -21.82 1.76 -0.21
C PHE A 178 -22.15 2.09 -1.68
N LEU A 179 -23.40 2.39 -2.01
CA LEU A 179 -23.79 2.77 -3.38
C LEU A 179 -23.23 4.15 -3.78
N PRO A 180 -23.52 5.26 -3.08
CA PRO A 180 -22.99 6.57 -3.45
C PRO A 180 -21.46 6.63 -3.30
N LEU A 181 -20.87 5.96 -2.30
CA LEU A 181 -19.43 5.88 -2.19
C LEU A 181 -18.81 5.11 -3.36
N GLY A 182 -19.35 3.95 -3.72
CA GLY A 182 -18.88 3.15 -4.84
C GLY A 182 -18.95 3.91 -6.17
N LEU A 183 -20.04 4.66 -6.41
CA LEU A 183 -20.19 5.52 -7.59
C LEU A 183 -19.16 6.66 -7.59
N ALA A 184 -18.97 7.33 -6.47
CA ALA A 184 -17.99 8.41 -6.35
C ALA A 184 -16.55 7.90 -6.61
N TYR A 185 -16.20 6.73 -6.07
CA TYR A 185 -14.89 6.11 -6.32
C TYR A 185 -14.74 5.65 -7.76
N LEU A 186 -15.80 5.10 -8.36
CA LEU A 186 -15.79 4.76 -9.78
C LEU A 186 -15.47 5.98 -10.64
N VAL A 187 -16.18 7.09 -10.43
CA VAL A 187 -15.96 8.35 -11.16
C VAL A 187 -14.51 8.84 -10.96
N ALA A 188 -14.01 8.87 -9.73
CA ALA A 188 -12.65 9.31 -9.43
C ALA A 188 -11.60 8.41 -10.12
N ILE A 189 -11.80 7.08 -10.09
CA ILE A 189 -10.89 6.13 -10.73
C ILE A 189 -10.96 6.24 -12.25
N LEU A 190 -12.15 6.35 -12.84
CA LEU A 190 -12.32 6.50 -14.29
C LEU A 190 -11.65 7.80 -14.78
N LEU A 191 -11.85 8.91 -14.07
CA LEU A 191 -11.22 10.19 -14.38
C LEU A 191 -9.69 10.10 -14.28
N GLY A 192 -9.15 9.61 -13.15
CA GLY A 192 -7.71 9.49 -12.98
C GLY A 192 -7.07 8.50 -13.96
N ALA A 193 -7.63 7.29 -14.06
CA ALA A 193 -7.08 6.24 -14.91
C ALA A 193 -7.17 6.55 -16.41
N SER A 194 -8.07 7.45 -16.84
CA SER A 194 -8.15 7.87 -18.24
C SER A 194 -6.84 8.50 -18.76
N PHE A 195 -6.06 9.11 -17.87
CA PHE A 195 -4.75 9.71 -18.19
C PHE A 195 -3.59 8.71 -18.13
N PHE A 196 -3.78 7.51 -17.58
CA PHE A 196 -2.69 6.55 -17.39
C PHE A 196 -2.14 6.05 -18.72
N ARG A 197 -0.82 6.10 -18.83
CA ARG A 197 -0.06 5.64 -19.99
C ARG A 197 1.37 5.30 -19.58
N ASP A 198 1.95 4.31 -20.20
CA ASP A 198 3.39 4.05 -20.07
C ASP A 198 4.20 5.11 -20.85
N PRO A 199 5.47 5.37 -20.46
CA PRO A 199 6.35 6.22 -21.23
C PRO A 199 6.62 5.61 -22.61
N PRO A 200 6.84 6.45 -23.65
CA PRO A 200 7.14 5.95 -24.98
C PRO A 200 8.48 5.19 -25.00
N PRO A 201 8.68 4.26 -25.94
CA PRO A 201 9.96 3.57 -26.09
C PRO A 201 11.12 4.57 -26.23
N GLY A 202 12.21 4.33 -25.50
CA GLY A 202 13.36 5.22 -25.48
C GLY A 202 13.21 6.49 -24.65
N TYR A 203 12.14 6.63 -23.86
CA TYR A 203 11.94 7.76 -22.97
C TYR A 203 13.12 7.96 -22.02
N ARG A 204 13.66 9.18 -22.00
CA ARG A 204 14.73 9.61 -21.10
C ARG A 204 14.34 10.93 -20.44
N VAL A 205 14.64 11.05 -19.16
CA VAL A 205 14.47 12.32 -18.45
C VAL A 205 15.62 13.25 -18.80
N PRO A 206 15.35 14.46 -19.30
CA PRO A 206 16.42 15.42 -19.59
C PRO A 206 17.31 15.69 -18.37
N GLY A 207 18.63 15.64 -18.57
CA GLY A 207 19.63 15.86 -17.51
C GLY A 207 19.82 14.69 -16.54
N PHE A 208 19.06 13.59 -16.69
CA PHE A 208 19.28 12.38 -15.90
C PHE A 208 20.04 11.34 -16.70
N VAL A 209 21.23 11.00 -16.24
CA VAL A 209 22.03 9.89 -16.76
C VAL A 209 21.87 8.72 -15.79
N PRO A 210 21.27 7.60 -16.22
CA PRO A 210 21.22 6.41 -15.39
C PRO A 210 22.65 6.00 -15.00
N PRO A 211 22.91 5.70 -13.73
CA PRO A 211 24.23 5.24 -13.31
C PRO A 211 24.59 3.95 -14.06
N THR A 212 25.76 3.97 -14.71
CA THR A 212 26.27 2.85 -15.52
C THR A 212 27.02 1.80 -14.70
N THR A 213 27.35 2.14 -13.44
CA THR A 213 28.08 1.26 -12.51
C THR A 213 27.44 1.26 -11.13
N GLY A 214 27.63 0.19 -10.37
CA GLY A 214 27.14 0.05 -9.00
C GLY A 214 25.67 -0.37 -8.88
N ARG A 215 25.07 -0.13 -7.70
CA ARG A 215 23.69 -0.53 -7.34
C ARG A 215 22.62 -0.10 -8.35
N ALA A 216 22.83 1.02 -9.02
CA ALA A 216 21.81 1.57 -9.93
C ALA A 216 21.92 1.01 -11.37
N ALA A 217 23.07 0.43 -11.75
CA ALA A 217 23.19 -0.30 -13.02
C ALA A 217 22.41 -1.63 -13.00
N ALA A 218 22.23 -2.24 -11.83
CA ALA A 218 21.42 -3.43 -11.65
C ALA A 218 19.94 -3.21 -11.99
N GLY A 219 19.40 -2.00 -11.74
CA GLY A 219 18.02 -1.62 -12.09
C GLY A 219 17.74 -1.48 -13.59
N SER A 220 18.74 -1.61 -14.47
CA SER A 220 18.56 -1.68 -15.92
C SER A 220 18.07 -3.07 -16.39
N ARG A 221 18.07 -4.05 -15.48
CA ARG A 221 17.62 -5.42 -15.74
C ARG A 221 16.12 -5.56 -15.55
N ALA A 222 15.50 -6.26 -16.47
CA ALA A 222 14.08 -6.57 -16.45
C ALA A 222 13.87 -8.01 -15.98
N TYR A 223 13.71 -8.23 -14.68
CA TYR A 223 13.28 -9.52 -14.15
C TYR A 223 11.77 -9.71 -14.39
N THR A 224 11.38 -10.83 -14.94
CA THR A 224 9.99 -11.30 -14.87
C THR A 224 9.65 -11.71 -13.44
N LEU A 225 8.34 -11.78 -13.10
CA LEU A 225 7.95 -12.28 -11.78
C LEU A 225 8.51 -13.68 -11.47
N ASN A 226 8.50 -14.58 -12.45
CA ASN A 226 9.01 -15.95 -12.26
C ASN A 226 10.52 -15.97 -11.99
N GLU A 227 11.29 -15.08 -12.60
CA GLU A 227 12.71 -14.93 -12.32
C GLU A 227 12.94 -14.30 -10.94
N ALA A 228 12.17 -13.25 -10.59
CA ALA A 228 12.25 -12.63 -9.26
C ALA A 228 11.96 -13.64 -8.14
N LEU A 229 10.93 -14.47 -8.29
CA LEU A 229 10.56 -15.54 -7.34
C LEU A 229 11.64 -16.64 -7.18
N ARG A 230 12.60 -16.72 -8.08
CA ARG A 230 13.75 -17.65 -7.96
C ARG A 230 14.94 -17.02 -7.22
N THR A 231 14.84 -15.76 -6.85
CA THR A 231 15.89 -15.04 -6.12
C THR A 231 15.57 -14.97 -4.63
N PRO A 232 16.54 -15.15 -3.71
CA PRO A 232 16.30 -14.94 -2.29
C PRO A 232 15.89 -13.50 -1.98
N GLN A 233 16.36 -12.54 -2.76
CA GLN A 233 16.07 -11.11 -2.57
C GLN A 233 14.59 -10.79 -2.61
N TRP A 234 13.81 -11.48 -3.45
CA TRP A 234 12.36 -11.26 -3.48
C TRP A 234 11.71 -11.62 -2.14
N TYR A 235 12.12 -12.74 -1.55
CA TYR A 235 11.61 -13.19 -0.24
C TYR A 235 12.12 -12.30 0.89
N GLU A 236 13.38 -11.87 0.84
CA GLU A 236 13.97 -10.95 1.82
C GLU A 236 13.21 -9.62 1.84
N LEU A 237 12.99 -8.99 0.67
CA LEU A 237 12.24 -7.74 0.56
C LEU A 237 10.78 -7.91 0.99
N THR A 238 10.15 -9.02 0.60
CA THR A 238 8.77 -9.33 1.03
C THR A 238 8.70 -9.53 2.54
N ALA A 239 9.68 -10.19 3.15
CA ALA A 239 9.77 -10.38 4.59
C ALA A 239 10.04 -9.06 5.34
N ILE A 240 10.92 -8.18 4.82
CA ILE A 240 11.12 -6.82 5.37
C ILE A 240 9.79 -6.07 5.42
N LEU A 241 9.04 -6.10 4.31
CA LEU A 241 7.72 -5.45 4.25
C LEU A 241 6.74 -6.11 5.22
N ALA A 242 6.66 -7.44 5.25
CA ALA A 242 5.71 -8.18 6.09
C ALA A 242 5.94 -7.92 7.59
N LEU A 243 7.20 -7.95 8.04
CA LEU A 243 7.54 -7.73 9.45
C LEU A 243 7.33 -6.26 9.86
N SER A 244 7.73 -5.30 9.01
CA SER A 244 7.46 -3.88 9.24
C SER A 244 5.96 -3.58 9.30
N VAL A 245 5.19 -4.19 8.40
CA VAL A 245 3.72 -4.08 8.37
C VAL A 245 3.11 -4.73 9.60
N ALA A 246 3.53 -5.95 9.97
CA ALA A 246 2.98 -6.65 11.14
C ALA A 246 3.16 -5.80 12.41
N CYS A 247 4.35 -5.23 12.62
CA CYS A 247 4.61 -4.35 13.76
C CYS A 247 3.74 -3.10 13.75
N GLY A 248 3.68 -2.40 12.60
CA GLY A 248 2.93 -1.15 12.52
C GLY A 248 1.42 -1.33 12.62
N ILE A 249 0.85 -2.31 11.90
CA ILE A 249 -0.61 -2.53 11.89
C ILE A 249 -1.10 -3.14 13.21
N ALA A 250 -0.25 -3.90 13.91
CA ALA A 250 -0.53 -4.36 15.26
C ALA A 250 -0.78 -3.19 16.21
N PHE A 251 0.09 -2.18 16.17
CA PHE A 251 -0.10 -0.96 16.95
C PHE A 251 -1.33 -0.17 16.49
N ILE A 252 -1.48 0.03 15.17
CA ILE A 252 -2.60 0.77 14.58
C ILE A 252 -3.95 0.20 15.03
N SER A 253 -4.08 -1.13 15.07
CA SER A 253 -5.31 -1.81 15.47
C SER A 253 -5.66 -1.64 16.94
N GLN A 254 -4.67 -1.40 17.80
CA GLN A 254 -4.81 -1.29 19.25
C GLN A 254 -4.57 0.13 19.79
N ALA A 255 -4.24 1.09 18.92
CA ALA A 255 -3.75 2.41 19.33
C ALA A 255 -4.73 3.18 20.24
N ALA A 256 -6.04 3.08 19.98
CA ALA A 256 -7.05 3.74 20.81
C ALA A 256 -7.15 3.12 22.21
N ASP A 257 -7.18 1.77 22.28
CA ASP A 257 -7.28 1.05 23.54
C ASP A 257 -5.99 1.17 24.36
N ALA A 258 -4.84 1.13 23.67
CA ALA A 258 -3.54 1.37 24.30
C ALA A 258 -3.42 2.80 24.85
N ALA A 259 -3.90 3.82 24.14
CA ALA A 259 -3.91 5.21 24.63
C ALA A 259 -4.76 5.35 25.90
N GLN A 260 -5.95 4.71 25.92
CA GLN A 260 -6.80 4.73 27.11
C GLN A 260 -6.16 3.99 28.30
N SER A 261 -5.53 2.84 28.03
CA SER A 261 -4.90 2.01 29.09
C SER A 261 -3.60 2.62 29.64
N ILE A 262 -2.74 3.18 28.77
CA ILE A 262 -1.39 3.64 29.13
C ILE A 262 -1.37 5.13 29.53
N ALA A 263 -1.99 5.98 28.69
CA ALA A 263 -2.00 7.42 28.90
C ALA A 263 -3.26 7.92 29.64
N HIS A 264 -4.17 7.01 30.03
CA HIS A 264 -5.38 7.28 30.82
C HIS A 264 -6.28 8.36 30.22
N VAL A 265 -6.37 8.41 28.88
CA VAL A 265 -7.21 9.39 28.18
C VAL A 265 -8.63 8.87 27.95
N SER A 266 -9.57 9.76 27.71
CA SER A 266 -10.95 9.38 27.38
C SER A 266 -11.03 8.69 26.01
N ALA A 267 -12.06 7.89 25.77
CA ALA A 267 -12.30 7.25 24.49
C ALA A 267 -12.41 8.24 23.33
N GLY A 268 -13.02 9.42 23.57
CA GLY A 268 -13.11 10.50 22.57
C GLY A 268 -11.74 11.07 22.20
N THR A 269 -10.88 11.31 23.21
CA THR A 269 -9.49 11.78 22.99
C THR A 269 -8.68 10.71 22.24
N ALA A 270 -8.80 9.44 22.63
CA ALA A 270 -8.12 8.34 21.96
C ALA A 270 -8.53 8.18 20.48
N ALA A 271 -9.82 8.31 20.18
CA ALA A 271 -10.32 8.28 18.81
C ALA A 271 -9.78 9.45 17.95
N THR A 272 -9.74 10.66 18.53
CA THR A 272 -9.18 11.84 17.87
C THR A 272 -7.67 11.64 17.62
N LEU A 273 -6.95 11.14 18.62
CA LEU A 273 -5.52 10.83 18.52
C LEU A 273 -5.24 9.89 17.35
N VAL A 274 -5.96 8.77 17.23
CA VAL A 274 -5.80 7.80 16.14
C VAL A 274 -6.07 8.45 14.78
N GLY A 275 -7.09 9.32 14.69
CA GLY A 275 -7.37 10.08 13.46
C GLY A 275 -6.19 10.95 13.04
N VAL A 276 -5.57 11.68 13.99
CA VAL A 276 -4.39 12.52 13.71
C VAL A 276 -3.17 11.66 13.38
N LEU A 277 -2.97 10.53 14.06
CA LEU A 277 -1.87 9.60 13.76
C LEU A 277 -1.93 9.09 12.32
N GLY A 278 -3.13 8.95 11.73
CA GLY A 278 -3.31 8.59 10.33
C GLY A 278 -2.59 9.54 9.34
N LEU A 279 -2.47 10.83 9.69
CA LEU A 279 -1.72 11.81 8.87
C LEU A 279 -0.22 11.47 8.84
N PHE A 280 0.33 10.96 9.94
CA PHE A 280 1.74 10.53 9.99
C PHE A 280 1.98 9.27 9.16
N ASN A 281 1.01 8.35 9.06
CA ASN A 281 1.08 7.23 8.13
C ASN A 281 1.20 7.74 6.67
N ALA A 282 0.34 8.65 6.27
CA ALA A 282 0.37 9.20 4.92
C ALA A 282 1.66 10.01 4.67
N GLY A 283 2.05 10.88 5.62
CA GLY A 283 3.29 11.66 5.58
C GLY A 283 4.54 10.77 5.54
N GLY A 284 4.53 9.68 6.29
CA GLY A 284 5.63 8.71 6.33
C GLY A 284 5.93 8.06 4.99
N ARG A 285 4.90 7.83 4.18
CA ARG A 285 5.06 7.29 2.81
C ARG A 285 5.90 8.19 1.92
N VAL A 286 5.71 9.51 2.04
CA VAL A 286 6.48 10.50 1.28
C VAL A 286 7.86 10.70 1.90
N PHE A 287 7.90 10.92 3.21
CA PHE A 287 9.13 11.23 3.95
C PHE A 287 10.19 10.15 3.79
N TRP A 288 9.87 8.90 4.14
CA TRP A 288 10.81 7.80 4.06
C TRP A 288 11.19 7.43 2.63
N ALA A 289 10.24 7.50 1.70
CA ALA A 289 10.52 7.25 0.30
C ALA A 289 11.49 8.28 -0.28
N TRP A 290 11.29 9.57 0.04
CA TRP A 290 12.21 10.65 -0.33
C TRP A 290 13.57 10.51 0.37
N LEU A 291 13.57 10.20 1.66
CA LEU A 291 14.82 10.02 2.42
C LEU A 291 15.62 8.83 1.88
N SER A 292 14.92 7.73 1.54
CA SER A 292 15.56 6.52 0.99
C SER A 292 16.26 6.76 -0.37
N ASP A 293 15.84 7.77 -1.15
CA ASP A 293 16.54 8.18 -2.38
C ASP A 293 17.93 8.78 -2.06
N ARG A 294 18.15 9.26 -0.83
CA ARG A 294 19.38 9.93 -0.40
C ARG A 294 20.30 9.01 0.41
N ILE A 295 19.74 8.32 1.42
CA ILE A 295 20.55 7.48 2.34
C ILE A 295 20.65 6.02 1.87
N GLY A 296 19.87 5.65 0.84
CA GLY A 296 19.77 4.28 0.34
C GLY A 296 18.60 3.51 0.92
N ARG A 297 18.06 2.55 0.13
CA ARG A 297 16.83 1.81 0.45
C ARG A 297 16.98 0.97 1.72
N MET A 298 18.03 0.19 1.80
CA MET A 298 18.25 -0.72 2.94
C MET A 298 18.51 0.04 4.24
N THR A 299 19.27 1.15 4.18
CA THR A 299 19.48 2.03 5.34
C THR A 299 18.15 2.59 5.85
N ALA A 300 17.28 3.06 4.96
CA ALA A 300 15.97 3.56 5.36
C ALA A 300 15.09 2.48 6.03
N PHE A 301 15.14 1.22 5.56
CA PHE A 301 14.44 0.11 6.24
C PHE A 301 15.05 -0.21 7.61
N VAL A 302 16.38 -0.18 7.75
CA VAL A 302 17.04 -0.32 9.07
C VAL A 302 16.54 0.76 10.01
N ASP A 303 16.58 2.02 9.58
CA ASP A 303 16.17 3.18 10.40
C ASP A 303 14.68 3.07 10.80
N MET A 304 13.80 2.70 9.88
CA MET A 304 12.36 2.49 10.18
C MET A 304 12.14 1.38 11.21
N LEU A 305 12.81 0.25 11.07
CA LEU A 305 12.67 -0.89 11.98
C LEU A 305 13.25 -0.60 13.35
N VAL A 306 14.42 0.04 13.42
CA VAL A 306 15.04 0.49 14.68
C VAL A 306 14.14 1.52 15.36
N LEU A 307 13.62 2.49 14.62
CA LEU A 307 12.69 3.49 15.15
C LEU A 307 11.44 2.84 15.74
N GLN A 308 10.83 1.88 15.03
CA GLN A 308 9.67 1.13 15.53
C GLN A 308 10.02 0.39 16.81
N ALA A 309 11.16 -0.30 16.87
CA ALA A 309 11.59 -1.05 18.04
C ALA A 309 11.75 -0.15 19.26
N LEU A 310 12.45 0.98 19.11
CA LEU A 310 12.65 1.96 20.20
C LEU A 310 11.32 2.53 20.69
N CYS A 311 10.41 2.87 19.76
CA CYS A 311 9.08 3.35 20.12
C CYS A 311 8.29 2.27 20.89
N PHE A 312 8.32 1.01 20.47
CA PHE A 312 7.61 -0.07 21.16
C PHE A 312 8.17 -0.35 22.56
N LEU A 313 9.47 -0.22 22.77
CA LEU A 313 10.05 -0.32 24.12
C LEU A 313 9.65 0.86 25.03
N ALA A 314 9.47 2.06 24.45
CA ALA A 314 9.11 3.25 25.21
C ALA A 314 7.58 3.39 25.45
N LEU A 315 6.74 2.91 24.54
CA LEU A 315 5.27 3.07 24.58
C LEU A 315 4.63 2.59 25.88
N PRO A 316 5.00 1.43 26.50
CA PRO A 316 4.41 1.01 27.77
C PRO A 316 4.63 2.00 28.93
N HIS A 317 5.63 2.86 28.80
CA HIS A 317 6.01 3.87 29.81
C HIS A 317 5.47 5.28 29.49
N ALA A 318 4.75 5.44 28.38
CA ALA A 318 4.26 6.74 27.88
C ALA A 318 2.98 7.17 28.60
N ARG A 319 3.07 7.50 29.91
CA ARG A 319 1.94 7.88 30.76
C ARG A 319 1.31 9.24 30.42
N SER A 320 1.94 10.07 29.61
CA SER A 320 1.36 11.34 29.14
C SER A 320 0.82 11.21 27.73
N LEU A 321 -0.29 11.91 27.42
CA LEU A 321 -0.87 11.99 26.08
C LEU A 321 0.17 12.44 25.03
N VAL A 322 0.99 13.44 25.37
CA VAL A 322 1.98 14.00 24.44
C VAL A 322 3.04 12.96 24.09
N LEU A 323 3.58 12.26 25.09
CA LEU A 323 4.61 11.24 24.85
C LEU A 323 4.03 10.06 24.06
N PHE A 324 2.83 9.58 24.42
CA PHE A 324 2.13 8.52 23.69
C PHE A 324 1.87 8.93 22.23
N PHE A 325 1.43 10.18 22.00
CA PHE A 325 1.20 10.72 20.67
C PHE A 325 2.48 10.76 19.85
N VAL A 326 3.58 11.29 20.39
CA VAL A 326 4.86 11.39 19.67
C VAL A 326 5.37 10.00 19.28
N LEU A 327 5.40 9.05 20.22
CA LEU A 327 5.85 7.68 19.95
C LEU A 327 4.93 6.98 18.94
N GLY A 328 3.62 7.13 19.09
CA GLY A 328 2.64 6.61 18.15
C GLY A 328 2.79 7.21 16.75
N ALA A 329 3.01 8.52 16.65
CA ALA A 329 3.25 9.23 15.38
C ALA A 329 4.49 8.68 14.66
N LEU A 330 5.57 8.41 15.39
CA LEU A 330 6.79 7.81 14.84
C LEU A 330 6.55 6.38 14.34
N VAL A 331 5.77 5.57 15.05
CA VAL A 331 5.37 4.21 14.58
C VAL A 331 4.55 4.30 13.30
N TYR A 332 3.54 5.20 13.25
CA TYR A 332 2.72 5.40 12.06
C TYR A 332 3.54 5.93 10.88
N LEU A 333 4.50 6.82 11.15
CA LEU A 333 5.42 7.36 10.14
C LEU A 333 6.29 6.24 9.54
N ALA A 334 6.85 5.36 10.37
CA ALA A 334 7.67 4.23 9.92
C ALA A 334 6.84 3.19 9.16
N TYR A 335 5.64 2.86 9.65
CA TYR A 335 4.70 1.96 8.95
C TYR A 335 4.37 2.46 7.54
N GLY A 336 3.99 3.74 7.42
CA GLY A 336 3.74 4.36 6.12
C GLY A 336 4.98 4.33 5.23
N GLY A 337 6.14 4.58 5.81
CA GLY A 337 7.44 4.57 5.14
C GLY A 337 7.76 3.26 4.43
N ALA A 338 7.45 2.12 5.06
CA ALA A 338 7.67 0.81 4.45
C ALA A 338 6.90 0.66 3.12
N PHE A 339 5.63 1.07 3.09
CA PHE A 339 4.83 1.07 1.87
C PHE A 339 5.28 2.09 0.83
N GLY A 340 5.76 3.27 1.26
CA GLY A 340 6.25 4.30 0.34
C GLY A 340 7.58 3.92 -0.32
N THR A 341 8.46 3.24 0.43
CA THR A 341 9.83 2.91 0.00
C THR A 341 9.90 1.60 -0.80
N MET A 342 9.08 0.60 -0.45
CA MET A 342 9.17 -0.74 -1.07
C MET A 342 8.96 -0.77 -2.59
N PRO A 343 8.01 -0.03 -3.20
CA PRO A 343 7.84 -0.05 -4.66
C PRO A 343 9.09 0.40 -5.41
N ALA A 344 9.72 1.47 -4.92
CA ALA A 344 10.96 1.96 -5.50
C ALA A 344 12.11 0.95 -5.30
N THR A 345 12.17 0.31 -4.13
CA THR A 345 13.14 -0.74 -3.83
C THR A 345 12.97 -1.94 -4.76
N ALA A 346 11.75 -2.42 -4.95
CA ALA A 346 11.46 -3.51 -5.86
C ALA A 346 11.88 -3.18 -7.30
N ALA A 347 11.62 -1.93 -7.75
CA ALA A 347 12.01 -1.47 -9.07
C ALA A 347 13.54 -1.31 -9.21
N ASP A 348 14.25 -0.94 -8.13
CA ASP A 348 15.72 -0.85 -8.11
C ASP A 348 16.39 -2.23 -8.15
N TYR A 349 15.75 -3.26 -7.56
CA TYR A 349 16.27 -4.63 -7.50
C TYR A 349 15.93 -5.47 -8.74
N PHE A 350 14.74 -5.32 -9.29
CA PHE A 350 14.21 -6.20 -10.33
C PHE A 350 13.91 -5.48 -11.65
N GLY A 351 14.16 -4.17 -11.72
CA GLY A 351 13.85 -3.36 -12.89
C GLY A 351 12.39 -2.91 -12.97
N THR A 352 12.12 -2.02 -13.91
CA THR A 352 10.79 -1.38 -14.04
C THR A 352 9.87 -2.04 -15.05
N SER A 353 10.40 -2.89 -15.94
CA SER A 353 9.61 -3.50 -17.05
C SER A 353 8.46 -4.37 -16.53
N HIS A 354 8.67 -5.10 -15.43
CA HIS A 354 7.67 -5.96 -14.80
C HIS A 354 7.37 -5.54 -13.35
N ALA A 355 7.54 -4.25 -13.06
CA ALA A 355 7.38 -3.71 -11.70
C ALA A 355 5.98 -3.97 -11.13
N GLY A 356 4.95 -3.95 -11.97
CA GLY A 356 3.58 -4.26 -11.59
C GLY A 356 3.43 -5.69 -11.06
N ALA A 357 3.93 -6.68 -11.78
CA ALA A 357 3.85 -8.09 -11.37
C ALA A 357 4.72 -8.38 -10.14
N VAL A 358 5.96 -7.87 -10.11
CA VAL A 358 6.92 -8.15 -9.04
C VAL A 358 6.49 -7.53 -7.72
N TYR A 359 6.18 -6.23 -7.69
CA TYR A 359 5.72 -5.56 -6.48
C TYR A 359 4.30 -5.97 -6.11
N GLY A 360 3.42 -6.19 -7.10
CA GLY A 360 2.05 -6.68 -6.87
C GLY A 360 2.02 -8.01 -6.10
N ALA A 361 2.99 -8.91 -6.38
CA ALA A 361 3.14 -10.15 -5.62
C ALA A 361 3.66 -9.89 -4.19
N MET A 362 4.51 -8.89 -3.97
CA MET A 362 5.00 -8.52 -2.63
C MET A 362 3.88 -7.99 -1.70
N ILE A 363 2.74 -7.56 -2.24
CA ILE A 363 1.59 -7.12 -1.43
C ILE A 363 1.01 -8.25 -0.56
N VAL A 364 1.34 -9.51 -0.83
CA VAL A 364 1.06 -10.63 0.09
C VAL A 364 1.61 -10.36 1.49
N ALA A 365 2.69 -9.60 1.61
CA ALA A 365 3.26 -9.13 2.88
C ALA A 365 2.25 -8.34 3.72
N TRP A 366 1.41 -7.51 3.08
CA TRP A 366 0.37 -6.77 3.78
C TRP A 366 -0.74 -7.69 4.30
N SER A 367 -1.18 -8.66 3.50
CA SER A 367 -2.19 -9.63 3.92
C SER A 367 -1.70 -10.49 5.09
N ILE A 368 -0.45 -10.96 5.03
CA ILE A 368 0.16 -11.75 6.12
C ILE A 368 0.37 -10.90 7.38
N GLY A 369 1.08 -9.79 7.25
CA GLY A 369 1.40 -8.91 8.38
C GLY A 369 0.15 -8.30 9.02
N GLY A 370 -0.84 -7.94 8.17
CA GLY A 370 -2.11 -7.35 8.57
C GLY A 370 -3.00 -8.27 9.40
N VAL A 371 -2.87 -9.58 9.26
CA VAL A 371 -3.59 -10.58 10.05
C VAL A 371 -2.77 -10.99 11.28
N ILE A 372 -1.51 -11.34 11.09
CA ILE A 372 -0.68 -11.90 12.18
C ILE A 372 -0.42 -10.86 13.26
N GLY A 373 -0.06 -9.62 12.89
CA GLY A 373 0.31 -8.58 13.85
C GLY A 373 -0.78 -8.26 14.87
N PRO A 374 -1.99 -7.84 14.45
CA PRO A 374 -3.11 -7.58 15.34
C PRO A 374 -3.52 -8.80 16.16
N THR A 375 -3.59 -9.99 15.54
CA THR A 375 -4.00 -11.23 16.22
C THR A 375 -3.05 -11.58 17.38
N VAL A 376 -1.75 -11.57 17.12
CA VAL A 376 -0.73 -11.87 18.16
C VAL A 376 -0.81 -10.83 19.28
N THR A 377 -0.94 -9.55 18.95
CA THR A 377 -1.03 -8.47 19.94
C THR A 377 -2.28 -8.60 20.80
N ALA A 378 -3.43 -8.91 20.21
CA ALA A 378 -4.68 -9.13 20.94
C ALA A 378 -4.59 -10.32 21.89
N LEU A 379 -4.09 -11.46 21.41
CA LEU A 379 -3.92 -12.68 22.23
C LEU A 379 -2.97 -12.47 23.43
N LEU A 380 -1.87 -11.73 23.22
CA LEU A 380 -0.94 -11.42 24.30
C LEU A 380 -1.56 -10.45 25.31
N TYR A 381 -2.35 -9.47 24.84
CA TYR A 381 -3.07 -8.56 25.71
C TYR A 381 -4.16 -9.29 26.54
N GLU A 382 -4.95 -10.17 25.94
CA GLU A 382 -5.96 -10.96 26.64
C GLU A 382 -5.38 -11.81 27.78
N ARG A 383 -4.15 -12.31 27.60
CA ARG A 383 -3.47 -13.13 28.64
C ARG A 383 -2.88 -12.30 29.79
N THR A 384 -2.42 -11.06 29.47
CA THR A 384 -1.65 -10.28 30.46
C THR A 384 -2.40 -9.04 30.95
N HIS A 385 -3.49 -8.66 30.32
CA HIS A 385 -4.23 -7.41 30.54
C HIS A 385 -3.33 -6.17 30.56
N SER A 386 -2.22 -6.24 29.83
CA SER A 386 -1.20 -5.18 29.75
C SER A 386 -0.61 -5.10 28.33
N TYR A 387 -0.31 -3.90 27.87
CA TYR A 387 0.38 -3.68 26.59
C TYR A 387 1.91 -3.87 26.67
N THR A 388 2.48 -4.06 27.87
CA THR A 388 3.94 -4.22 28.04
C THR A 388 4.45 -5.42 27.25
N LEU A 389 3.89 -6.61 27.45
CA LEU A 389 4.32 -7.81 26.73
C LEU A 389 4.06 -7.73 25.22
N PRO A 390 2.86 -7.35 24.72
CA PRO A 390 2.63 -7.15 23.30
C PRO A 390 3.66 -6.24 22.65
N PHE A 391 3.91 -5.05 23.21
CA PHE A 391 4.85 -4.09 22.62
C PHE A 391 6.31 -4.55 22.74
N THR A 392 6.69 -5.25 23.80
CA THR A 392 8.03 -5.88 23.89
C THR A 392 8.23 -6.91 22.78
N VAL A 393 7.23 -7.74 22.50
CA VAL A 393 7.28 -8.72 21.40
C VAL A 393 7.42 -8.01 20.05
N LEU A 394 6.64 -6.95 19.80
CA LEU A 394 6.77 -6.15 18.57
C LEU A 394 8.16 -5.50 18.44
N ALA A 395 8.74 -5.02 19.54
CA ALA A 395 10.10 -4.48 19.55
C ALA A 395 11.13 -5.55 19.18
N ILE A 396 11.02 -6.75 19.75
CA ILE A 396 11.91 -7.87 19.40
C ILE A 396 11.77 -8.25 17.93
N VAL A 397 10.53 -8.36 17.43
CA VAL A 397 10.27 -8.67 16.03
C VAL A 397 10.88 -7.60 15.10
N ALA A 398 10.73 -6.32 15.42
CA ALA A 398 11.32 -5.23 14.66
C ALA A 398 12.85 -5.28 14.69
N LEU A 399 13.48 -5.54 15.85
CA LEU A 399 14.94 -5.67 15.97
C LEU A 399 15.49 -6.88 15.19
N VAL A 400 14.81 -8.02 15.27
CA VAL A 400 15.20 -9.21 14.48
C VAL A 400 15.06 -8.93 12.99
N ALA A 401 14.01 -8.21 12.60
CA ALA A 401 13.77 -7.84 11.21
C ALA A 401 14.88 -6.92 10.64
N VAL A 402 15.62 -6.15 11.49
CA VAL A 402 16.76 -5.34 11.06
C VAL A 402 17.85 -6.17 10.36
N ALA A 403 18.02 -7.43 10.74
CA ALA A 403 18.99 -8.31 10.11
C ALA A 403 18.74 -8.46 8.59
N LEU A 404 17.47 -8.45 8.14
CA LEU A 404 17.13 -8.63 6.73
C LEU A 404 17.71 -7.51 5.84
N PRO A 405 17.40 -6.21 6.04
CA PRO A 405 17.97 -5.17 5.18
C PRO A 405 19.50 -5.05 5.31
N VAL A 406 20.11 -5.51 6.40
CA VAL A 406 21.57 -5.53 6.56
C VAL A 406 22.21 -6.60 5.65
N VAL A 407 21.59 -7.77 5.51
CA VAL A 407 22.12 -8.87 4.70
C VAL A 407 21.68 -8.83 3.24
N THR A 408 20.52 -8.18 2.95
CA THR A 408 19.95 -8.11 1.60
C THR A 408 20.87 -7.38 0.63
N ARG A 409 21.35 -8.08 -0.38
CA ARG A 409 22.20 -7.54 -1.45
C ARG A 409 21.46 -7.58 -2.77
N MET A 410 21.90 -6.73 -3.73
CA MET A 410 21.37 -6.80 -5.10
C MET A 410 21.53 -8.21 -5.67
N PRO A 411 20.55 -8.71 -6.47
CA PRO A 411 20.65 -10.01 -7.13
C PRO A 411 21.92 -10.02 -8.01
N SER A 412 22.71 -11.10 -7.90
CA SER A 412 23.78 -11.38 -8.84
C SER A 412 23.19 -11.67 -10.21
N GLU A 413 23.95 -11.36 -11.28
CA GLU A 413 23.49 -11.59 -12.65
C GLU A 413 22.95 -13.02 -12.87
N PRO A 414 21.70 -13.22 -13.35
CA PRO A 414 21.33 -14.50 -13.91
C PRO A 414 22.27 -14.78 -15.08
N ALA A 415 22.71 -16.04 -15.21
CA ALA A 415 23.44 -16.44 -16.40
C ALA A 415 22.64 -16.04 -17.65
N PRO A 416 23.28 -15.53 -18.71
CA PRO A 416 22.58 -15.13 -19.92
C PRO A 416 21.74 -16.31 -20.38
N TYR A 417 20.46 -16.06 -20.64
CA TYR A 417 19.56 -17.07 -21.22
C TYR A 417 20.24 -17.56 -22.51
N ARG A 418 20.73 -18.78 -22.51
CA ARG A 418 21.19 -19.42 -23.72
C ARG A 418 19.97 -19.59 -24.63
N THR A 419 19.69 -18.57 -25.44
CA THR A 419 18.86 -18.76 -26.62
C THR A 419 19.60 -19.82 -27.44
N GLY A 420 18.99 -20.99 -27.59
CA GLY A 420 19.48 -22.04 -28.46
C GLY A 420 19.41 -21.61 -29.94
N ALA A 421 20.15 -20.58 -30.29
CA ALA A 421 20.44 -20.22 -31.64
C ALA A 421 21.69 -21.02 -32.03
N THR A 422 21.48 -22.13 -32.66
CA THR A 422 22.49 -22.84 -33.46
C THR A 422 23.18 -21.80 -34.35
N PRO A 423 24.51 -21.73 -34.39
CA PRO A 423 25.20 -20.90 -35.35
C PRO A 423 24.83 -21.38 -36.78
N VAL A 424 24.13 -20.56 -37.52
CA VAL A 424 23.99 -20.79 -38.97
C VAL A 424 25.38 -20.65 -39.54
N ALA A 425 25.98 -21.79 -39.91
CA ALA A 425 27.22 -21.84 -40.67
C ALA A 425 27.03 -21.03 -41.97
N ARG A 426 27.77 -19.96 -42.12
CA ARG A 426 27.93 -19.27 -43.40
C ARG A 426 28.85 -20.13 -44.25
N HIS A 427 28.30 -20.74 -45.30
CA HIS A 427 29.02 -21.18 -46.47
C HIS A 427 29.06 -20.09 -47.53
#